data_5acf9c804f5dfeec68e200e89c0c0b7b
#
_entry.id   5acf9c804f5dfeec68e200e89c0c0b7b
#
_cell.length_a   1.000
_cell.length_b   1.000
_cell.length_c   1.000
_cell.angle_alpha   90.00
_cell.angle_beta   90.00
_cell.angle_gamma   90.00
#
_symmetry.space_group_name_H-M   'P 1'
#
loop_
_entity.id
_entity.type
_entity.pdbx_description
1 polymer ?
#
loop_
_entity_poly.entity_id
_entity_poly.type
_entity_poly.pdbx_seq_one_letter_code
_entity_poly.pdbx_strand_id
1 'polypeptide(L)'
;MDEFTNNAAQIIHDAALKSAELETHTAAPLEVGKGQYLITTKDQVIRNITDEQRRAAEVLAPWRRTGTAQLKSLDSLITWTNRNKGATSMLFANPDQTKPSLTSIANYHASGAPAAQGKKDETASHCDHRAVYDFPVSKEWQLWNAISGEPMSSDQLANLIEDNIKDIVDPTPALLGDVEAQTEWERRLIEVAAKFEGKFGTVTQLIRMSREFTVNESSDLTAKVNRDTGEQTFQFKNEHKDEQGAPIKIPTLFLITIPVFEMGAVYRLPVRFRYRKSGPKIMFTLTLHDPQKAFDDAFDEACNEASEQTELSLLVGTPES
;
A
#
# COMPACT_ATOMS: atom_id res chain seq x y z
N MET A 1 -18.34 -41.50 81.68
CA MET A 1 -19.12 -40.33 81.15
C MET A 1 -18.34 -39.54 80.09
N ASP A 2 -17.10 -39.96 79.73
CA ASP A 2 -16.19 -39.17 78.85
C ASP A 2 -16.16 -39.56 77.39
N GLU A 3 -16.70 -40.71 77.02
CA GLU A 3 -16.70 -41.16 75.57
C GLU A 3 -17.77 -40.45 74.78
N PHE A 4 -18.92 -40.11 75.40
CA PHE A 4 -20.02 -39.46 74.69
C PHE A 4 -19.76 -37.99 74.32
N THR A 5 -19.03 -37.29 75.20
CA THR A 5 -18.67 -35.87 74.97
C THR A 5 -17.59 -35.68 73.93
N ASN A 6 -16.66 -36.60 73.82
CA ASN A 6 -15.64 -36.58 72.76
C ASN A 6 -16.25 -36.84 71.37
N ASN A 7 -17.22 -37.73 71.27
CA ASN A 7 -17.89 -38.05 70.00
C ASN A 7 -18.75 -36.88 69.50
N ALA A 8 -19.44 -36.15 70.37
CA ALA A 8 -20.26 -35.00 69.98
C ALA A 8 -19.37 -33.79 69.54
N ALA A 9 -18.27 -33.55 70.21
CA ALA A 9 -17.30 -32.52 69.82
C ALA A 9 -16.62 -32.82 68.47
N GLN A 10 -16.31 -34.10 68.23
CA GLN A 10 -15.72 -34.56 66.95
C GLN A 10 -16.74 -34.42 65.82
N ILE A 11 -17.98 -34.81 66.04
CA ILE A 11 -19.08 -34.67 65.08
C ILE A 11 -19.37 -33.21 64.73
N ILE A 12 -19.36 -32.34 65.72
CA ILE A 12 -19.52 -30.89 65.52
C ILE A 12 -18.30 -30.29 64.78
N HIS A 13 -17.10 -30.73 65.16
CA HIS A 13 -15.88 -30.31 64.45
C HIS A 13 -15.87 -30.76 63.00
N ASP A 14 -16.17 -32.03 62.72
CA ASP A 14 -16.23 -32.57 61.39
C ASP A 14 -17.38 -31.96 60.52
N ALA A 15 -18.50 -31.65 61.19
CA ALA A 15 -19.59 -30.94 60.52
C ALA A 15 -19.20 -29.47 60.24
N ALA A 16 -18.47 -28.83 61.14
CA ALA A 16 -17.96 -27.49 60.93
C ALA A 16 -16.88 -27.44 59.82
N LEU A 17 -15.98 -28.45 59.80
CA LEU A 17 -15.01 -28.59 58.71
C LEU A 17 -15.70 -28.85 57.35
N LYS A 18 -16.68 -29.76 57.30
CA LYS A 18 -17.48 -30.00 56.05
C LYS A 18 -18.26 -28.79 55.61
N SER A 19 -18.77 -27.99 56.53
CA SER A 19 -19.47 -26.75 56.21
C SER A 19 -18.50 -25.62 55.78
N ALA A 20 -17.21 -25.74 56.12
CA ALA A 20 -16.14 -24.81 55.74
C ALA A 20 -15.39 -25.28 54.47
N GLU A 21 -15.53 -26.56 54.06
CA GLU A 21 -15.03 -27.02 52.79
C GLU A 21 -15.83 -26.34 51.68
N LEU A 22 -15.14 -25.47 50.94
CA LEU A 22 -15.57 -25.01 49.65
C LEU A 22 -15.67 -26.28 48.75
N GLU A 23 -16.87 -26.78 48.48
CA GLU A 23 -17.03 -27.74 47.40
C GLU A 23 -16.62 -27.05 46.11
N THR A 24 -15.34 -27.18 45.76
CA THR A 24 -14.88 -26.89 44.41
C THR A 24 -15.47 -27.96 43.52
N HIS A 25 -16.66 -27.71 42.98
CA HIS A 25 -17.09 -28.44 41.82
C HIS A 25 -16.12 -28.17 40.71
N THR A 26 -15.37 -29.20 40.29
CA THR A 26 -14.58 -29.15 39.09
C THR A 26 -15.53 -28.76 37.99
N ALA A 27 -15.39 -27.54 37.52
CA ALA A 27 -16.27 -27.04 36.46
C ALA A 27 -16.17 -27.98 35.26
N ALA A 28 -17.29 -28.38 34.76
CA ALA A 28 -17.36 -29.09 33.48
C ALA A 28 -16.61 -28.25 32.42
N PRO A 29 -16.02 -28.85 31.40
CA PRO A 29 -15.39 -28.09 30.32
C PRO A 29 -16.30 -26.97 29.85
N LEU A 30 -15.76 -25.76 29.67
CA LEU A 30 -16.51 -24.60 29.21
C LEU A 30 -17.24 -24.94 27.92
N GLU A 31 -18.52 -25.15 28.00
CA GLU A 31 -19.39 -25.35 26.84
C GLU A 31 -19.90 -23.99 26.35
N VAL A 32 -19.90 -23.79 25.03
CA VAL A 32 -20.44 -22.58 24.42
C VAL A 32 -21.91 -22.42 24.85
N GLY A 33 -22.24 -21.25 25.42
CA GLY A 33 -23.58 -20.91 25.84
C GLY A 33 -23.96 -21.36 27.26
N LYS A 34 -23.13 -22.13 27.98
CA LYS A 34 -23.36 -22.48 29.38
C LYS A 34 -22.53 -21.62 30.32
N GLY A 35 -23.19 -20.98 31.29
CA GLY A 35 -22.53 -20.23 32.36
C GLY A 35 -21.97 -21.17 33.42
N GLN A 36 -20.83 -20.73 34.01
CA GLN A 36 -20.21 -21.41 35.16
C GLN A 36 -20.58 -20.67 36.43
N TYR A 37 -21.07 -21.42 37.44
CA TYR A 37 -21.54 -20.86 38.70
C TYR A 37 -20.82 -21.52 39.87
N LEU A 38 -20.35 -20.69 40.81
CA LEU A 38 -19.85 -21.13 42.09
C LEU A 38 -20.97 -20.94 43.13
N ILE A 39 -21.29 -21.99 43.84
CA ILE A 39 -22.23 -21.94 44.95
C ILE A 39 -21.45 -22.06 46.23
N THR A 40 -21.47 -21.02 47.09
CA THR A 40 -20.82 -21.05 48.38
C THR A 40 -21.85 -21.48 49.45
N THR A 41 -21.52 -22.50 50.22
CA THR A 41 -22.42 -23.06 51.25
C THR A 41 -22.60 -22.13 52.43
N LYS A 42 -21.64 -21.24 52.74
CA LYS A 42 -21.65 -20.42 53.93
C LYS A 42 -22.65 -19.26 53.91
N ASP A 43 -22.91 -18.71 52.71
CA ASP A 43 -23.82 -17.56 52.52
C ASP A 43 -24.91 -17.80 51.46
N GLN A 44 -25.01 -18.99 50.93
CA GLN A 44 -25.88 -19.35 49.80
C GLN A 44 -25.79 -18.39 48.59
N VAL A 45 -24.63 -17.81 48.40
CA VAL A 45 -24.38 -16.88 47.28
C VAL A 45 -24.02 -17.67 46.05
N ILE A 46 -24.77 -17.47 44.99
CA ILE A 46 -24.48 -17.99 43.63
C ILE A 46 -23.69 -16.92 42.90
N ARG A 47 -22.43 -17.21 42.61
CA ARG A 47 -21.58 -16.31 41.84
C ARG A 47 -21.35 -16.88 40.42
N ASN A 48 -21.61 -16.05 39.44
CA ASN A 48 -21.23 -16.38 38.05
C ASN A 48 -19.72 -16.14 37.89
N ILE A 49 -18.96 -17.19 37.63
CA ILE A 49 -17.49 -17.16 37.45
C ILE A 49 -17.09 -17.47 35.99
N THR A 50 -18.03 -17.41 35.05
CA THR A 50 -17.81 -17.75 33.66
C THR A 50 -16.67 -16.93 33.06
N ASP A 51 -16.66 -15.63 33.32
CA ASP A 51 -15.65 -14.74 32.75
C ASP A 51 -14.25 -14.92 33.36
N GLU A 52 -14.20 -15.19 34.67
CA GLU A 52 -12.92 -15.51 35.37
C GLU A 52 -12.34 -16.82 34.83
N GLN A 53 -13.15 -17.83 34.62
CA GLN A 53 -12.70 -19.10 34.07
C GLN A 53 -12.31 -19.00 32.59
N ARG A 54 -13.02 -18.23 31.79
CA ARG A 54 -12.64 -17.93 30.41
C ARG A 54 -11.27 -17.26 30.37
N ARG A 55 -11.06 -16.22 31.20
CA ARG A 55 -9.74 -15.54 31.27
C ARG A 55 -8.62 -16.49 31.68
N ALA A 56 -8.86 -17.36 32.68
CA ALA A 56 -7.86 -18.34 33.10
C ALA A 56 -7.54 -19.36 31.99
N ALA A 57 -8.56 -19.85 31.28
CA ALA A 57 -8.39 -20.77 30.18
C ALA A 57 -7.66 -20.10 28.99
N GLU A 58 -7.93 -18.82 28.72
CA GLU A 58 -7.32 -18.05 27.66
C GLU A 58 -5.83 -17.80 27.86
N VAL A 59 -5.36 -17.71 29.13
CA VAL A 59 -3.93 -17.62 29.44
C VAL A 59 -3.17 -18.90 29.06
N LEU A 60 -3.80 -20.07 29.27
CA LEU A 60 -3.19 -21.37 28.98
C LEU A 60 -3.34 -21.79 27.51
N ALA A 61 -4.47 -21.50 26.92
CA ALA A 61 -4.80 -21.86 25.54
C ALA A 61 -5.73 -20.80 24.93
N PRO A 62 -5.17 -19.77 24.27
CA PRO A 62 -5.96 -18.69 23.68
C PRO A 62 -6.97 -19.23 22.68
N TRP A 63 -8.25 -19.00 22.94
CA TRP A 63 -9.35 -19.46 22.10
C TRP A 63 -9.47 -18.63 20.83
N ARG A 64 -9.04 -17.37 20.92
CA ARG A 64 -9.18 -16.38 19.89
C ARG A 64 -7.95 -15.51 19.84
N ARG A 65 -7.39 -15.39 18.65
CA ARG A 65 -6.35 -14.42 18.38
C ARG A 65 -7.00 -13.11 17.99
N THR A 66 -6.49 -12.00 18.52
CA THR A 66 -6.97 -10.65 18.23
C THR A 66 -5.80 -9.72 18.03
N GLY A 67 -6.08 -8.54 17.48
CA GLY A 67 -5.11 -7.48 17.29
C GLY A 67 -4.75 -7.26 15.83
N THR A 68 -4.11 -6.10 15.58
CA THR A 68 -3.69 -5.67 14.24
C THR A 68 -2.18 -5.56 14.18
N ALA A 69 -1.55 -6.37 13.34
CA ALA A 69 -0.13 -6.27 13.03
C ALA A 69 0.10 -5.20 11.97
N GLN A 70 1.02 -4.26 12.23
CA GLN A 70 1.48 -3.27 11.23
C GLN A 70 2.75 -3.79 10.56
N LEU A 71 2.67 -4.14 9.29
CA LEU A 71 3.74 -4.77 8.54
C LEU A 71 4.41 -3.75 7.61
N LYS A 72 5.69 -3.99 7.28
CA LYS A 72 6.52 -3.04 6.53
C LYS A 72 6.89 -3.54 5.12
N SER A 73 6.46 -4.73 4.75
CA SER A 73 6.66 -5.28 3.40
C SER A 73 5.48 -6.16 3.00
N LEU A 74 5.25 -6.26 1.69
CA LEU A 74 4.23 -7.13 1.11
C LEU A 74 4.48 -8.60 1.46
N ASP A 75 5.74 -9.04 1.35
CA ASP A 75 6.15 -10.41 1.71
C ASP A 75 5.82 -10.76 3.16
N SER A 76 6.00 -9.78 4.07
CA SER A 76 5.65 -9.97 5.48
C SER A 76 4.14 -10.13 5.66
N LEU A 77 3.33 -9.37 4.90
CA LEU A 77 1.87 -9.51 4.91
C LEU A 77 1.45 -10.88 4.38
N ILE A 78 2.01 -11.32 3.26
CA ILE A 78 1.74 -12.63 2.66
C ILE A 78 2.12 -13.75 3.63
N THR A 79 3.32 -13.66 4.22
CA THR A 79 3.79 -14.66 5.21
C THR A 79 2.89 -14.71 6.44
N TRP A 80 2.53 -13.54 6.99
CA TRP A 80 1.63 -13.45 8.14
C TRP A 80 0.24 -14.03 7.80
N THR A 81 -0.28 -13.69 6.64
CA THR A 81 -1.57 -14.17 6.15
C THR A 81 -1.56 -15.69 6.01
N ASN A 82 -0.58 -16.26 5.33
CA ASN A 82 -0.47 -17.70 5.14
C ASN A 82 -0.33 -18.46 6.44
N ARG A 83 0.29 -17.86 7.46
CA ARG A 83 0.40 -18.46 8.80
C ARG A 83 -0.92 -18.44 9.58
N ASN A 84 -1.77 -17.43 9.37
CA ASN A 84 -2.95 -17.17 10.20
C ASN A 84 -4.26 -17.39 9.46
N LYS A 85 -4.24 -17.61 8.13
CA LYS A 85 -5.45 -17.77 7.32
C LYS A 85 -6.27 -18.99 7.71
N GLY A 86 -7.58 -18.87 7.66
CA GLY A 86 -8.57 -19.91 7.84
C GLY A 86 -9.68 -19.83 6.79
N ALA A 87 -10.76 -20.55 6.98
CA ALA A 87 -11.85 -20.62 6.01
C ALA A 87 -12.57 -19.29 5.76
N THR A 88 -12.49 -18.35 6.71
CA THR A 88 -13.16 -17.05 6.63
C THR A 88 -12.21 -15.89 6.33
N SER A 89 -10.96 -16.18 6.00
CA SER A 89 -9.97 -15.12 5.75
C SER A 89 -10.22 -14.40 4.44
N MET A 90 -9.93 -13.08 4.43
CA MET A 90 -10.11 -12.21 3.27
C MET A 90 -9.04 -11.13 3.20
N LEU A 91 -8.82 -10.60 2.01
CA LEU A 91 -7.99 -9.43 1.76
C LEU A 91 -8.85 -8.22 1.37
N PHE A 92 -8.45 -7.04 1.84
CA PHE A 92 -9.06 -5.75 1.49
C PHE A 92 -7.99 -4.80 0.97
N ALA A 93 -8.15 -4.33 -0.26
CA ALA A 93 -7.28 -3.38 -0.91
C ALA A 93 -7.91 -1.97 -0.90
N ASN A 94 -7.25 -1.03 -0.24
CA ASN A 94 -7.65 0.38 -0.26
C ASN A 94 -6.79 1.15 -1.27
N PRO A 95 -7.33 1.58 -2.43
CA PRO A 95 -6.59 2.26 -3.48
C PRO A 95 -6.41 3.77 -3.24
N ASP A 96 -6.67 4.26 -2.03
CA ASP A 96 -6.48 5.68 -1.71
C ASP A 96 -5.03 6.08 -1.93
N GLN A 97 -4.79 7.01 -2.88
CA GLN A 97 -3.44 7.44 -3.24
C GLN A 97 -2.68 8.13 -2.10
N THR A 98 -3.39 8.72 -1.15
CA THR A 98 -2.77 9.36 0.00
C THR A 98 -2.30 8.33 1.03
N LYS A 99 -3.00 7.21 1.11
CA LYS A 99 -2.68 6.12 2.02
C LYS A 99 -3.11 4.77 1.45
N PRO A 100 -2.45 4.30 0.39
CA PRO A 100 -2.76 3.00 -0.17
C PRO A 100 -2.40 1.90 0.82
N SER A 101 -3.28 0.92 0.99
CA SER A 101 -3.05 -0.14 1.97
C SER A 101 -3.69 -1.46 1.56
N LEU A 102 -3.09 -2.55 2.03
CA LEU A 102 -3.63 -3.90 1.93
C LEU A 102 -3.83 -4.45 3.34
N THR A 103 -5.06 -4.84 3.64
CA THR A 103 -5.44 -5.42 4.94
C THR A 103 -5.77 -6.89 4.77
N SER A 104 -5.09 -7.74 5.52
CA SER A 104 -5.41 -9.16 5.64
C SER A 104 -6.17 -9.40 6.94
N ILE A 105 -7.31 -10.07 6.84
CA ILE A 105 -8.14 -10.45 7.98
C ILE A 105 -8.17 -11.97 8.08
N ALA A 106 -7.61 -12.49 9.16
CA ALA A 106 -7.53 -13.92 9.38
C ALA A 106 -8.89 -14.54 9.77
N ASN A 107 -9.75 -13.77 10.43
CA ASN A 107 -11.04 -14.22 10.98
C ASN A 107 -12.18 -13.26 10.58
N TYR A 108 -12.38 -13.09 9.27
CA TYR A 108 -13.51 -12.28 8.77
C TYR A 108 -14.84 -12.84 9.27
N HIS A 109 -15.83 -11.99 9.47
CA HIS A 109 -17.09 -12.29 10.13
C HIS A 109 -17.72 -13.63 9.73
N ALA A 110 -17.97 -14.48 10.71
CA ALA A 110 -18.74 -15.72 10.54
C ALA A 110 -19.46 -16.09 11.82
N SER A 111 -20.64 -16.68 11.68
CA SER A 111 -21.38 -17.23 12.81
C SER A 111 -20.72 -18.53 13.28
N GLY A 112 -20.61 -18.72 14.60
CA GLY A 112 -20.19 -20.00 15.17
C GLY A 112 -21.27 -21.06 15.00
N ALA A 113 -20.89 -22.33 14.91
CA ALA A 113 -21.83 -23.45 14.90
C ALA A 113 -22.29 -23.76 16.32
N PRO A 114 -23.63 -24.03 16.57
CA PRO A 114 -24.09 -24.53 17.86
C PRO A 114 -23.49 -25.91 18.16
N ALA A 115 -22.92 -26.08 19.37
CA ALA A 115 -22.29 -27.32 19.81
C ALA A 115 -23.23 -28.57 19.73
N ALA A 116 -24.55 -28.36 19.68
CA ALA A 116 -25.59 -29.42 19.63
C ALA A 116 -25.62 -30.20 18.30
N GLN A 117 -24.90 -29.79 17.25
CA GLN A 117 -24.98 -30.44 15.93
C GLN A 117 -23.81 -31.39 15.63
N GLY A 118 -23.00 -31.77 16.63
CA GLY A 118 -21.92 -32.76 16.45
C GLY A 118 -20.75 -32.30 15.56
N LYS A 119 -20.70 -31.05 15.13
CA LYS A 119 -19.55 -30.43 14.49
C LYS A 119 -18.63 -29.89 15.58
N LYS A 120 -17.34 -30.21 15.46
CA LYS A 120 -16.29 -29.63 16.30
C LYS A 120 -16.41 -28.10 16.25
N ASP A 121 -16.37 -27.50 17.43
CA ASP A 121 -16.40 -26.09 17.75
C ASP A 121 -15.90 -25.14 16.64
N GLU A 122 -16.78 -24.76 15.73
CA GLU A 122 -16.56 -23.61 14.89
C GLU A 122 -16.87 -22.36 15.74
N THR A 123 -15.83 -21.72 16.24
CA THR A 123 -15.98 -20.45 16.95
C THR A 123 -16.38 -19.35 15.97
N ALA A 124 -17.22 -18.41 16.42
CA ALA A 124 -17.55 -17.25 15.63
C ALA A 124 -16.29 -16.44 15.27
N SER A 125 -16.25 -15.93 14.06
CA SER A 125 -15.20 -15.04 13.57
C SER A 125 -15.64 -13.57 13.73
N HIS A 126 -14.77 -12.72 14.26
CA HIS A 126 -15.12 -11.37 14.74
C HIS A 126 -14.40 -10.25 14.00
N CYS A 127 -13.67 -10.54 12.95
CA CYS A 127 -12.95 -9.55 12.14
C CYS A 127 -11.91 -8.73 12.94
N ASP A 128 -11.30 -9.30 13.97
CA ASP A 128 -10.43 -8.60 14.91
C ASP A 128 -8.99 -9.12 14.99
N HIS A 129 -8.63 -10.10 14.14
CA HIS A 129 -7.26 -10.56 13.95
C HIS A 129 -6.79 -10.16 12.54
N ARG A 130 -6.03 -9.08 12.47
CA ARG A 130 -5.72 -8.39 11.20
C ARG A 130 -4.23 -8.15 11.05
N ALA A 131 -3.81 -7.98 9.81
CA ALA A 131 -2.52 -7.38 9.47
C ALA A 131 -2.74 -6.31 8.40
N VAL A 132 -2.01 -5.21 8.52
CA VAL A 132 -2.07 -4.09 7.57
C VAL A 132 -0.68 -3.83 7.03
N TYR A 133 -0.60 -3.65 5.74
CA TYR A 133 0.55 -3.13 5.02
C TYR A 133 0.14 -1.83 4.34
N ASP A 134 0.67 -0.72 4.85
CA ASP A 134 0.58 0.57 4.17
C ASP A 134 1.68 0.60 3.11
N PHE A 135 1.34 0.82 1.84
CA PHE A 135 2.31 0.87 0.74
C PHE A 135 3.17 2.13 0.87
N PRO A 136 4.46 2.03 1.17
CA PRO A 136 5.31 3.20 1.26
C PRO A 136 5.62 3.70 -0.15
N VAL A 137 5.17 4.91 -0.45
CA VAL A 137 5.45 5.56 -1.73
C VAL A 137 6.93 5.88 -1.83
N SER A 138 7.58 5.51 -2.94
CA SER A 138 9.01 5.72 -3.14
C SER A 138 9.40 7.20 -3.15
N LYS A 139 10.65 7.49 -2.80
CA LYS A 139 11.20 8.87 -2.82
C LYS A 139 11.25 9.40 -4.25
N GLU A 140 11.59 8.55 -5.19
CA GLU A 140 11.63 8.85 -6.62
C GLU A 140 10.23 9.26 -7.10
N TRP A 141 9.21 8.48 -6.80
CA TRP A 141 7.84 8.79 -7.16
C TRP A 141 7.36 10.12 -6.56
N GLN A 142 7.63 10.35 -5.27
CA GLN A 142 7.27 11.60 -4.60
C GLN A 142 7.93 12.81 -5.25
N LEU A 143 9.23 12.71 -5.54
CA LEU A 143 10.01 13.78 -6.18
C LEU A 143 9.44 14.11 -7.57
N TRP A 144 9.34 13.10 -8.44
CA TRP A 144 8.92 13.32 -9.82
C TRP A 144 7.47 13.82 -9.93
N ASN A 145 6.58 13.40 -9.03
CA ASN A 145 5.22 13.95 -8.95
C ASN A 145 5.22 15.41 -8.43
N ALA A 146 6.01 15.72 -7.43
CA ALA A 146 6.07 17.07 -6.86
C ALA A 146 6.55 18.13 -7.87
N ILE A 147 7.47 17.76 -8.76
CA ILE A 147 7.98 18.68 -9.79
C ILE A 147 7.15 18.67 -11.09
N SER A 148 6.23 17.73 -11.22
CA SER A 148 5.43 17.58 -12.44
C SER A 148 4.52 18.79 -12.67
N GLY A 149 4.76 19.50 -13.77
CA GLY A 149 4.01 20.72 -14.13
C GLY A 149 4.58 22.02 -13.54
N GLU A 150 5.51 21.94 -12.61
CA GLU A 150 6.10 23.11 -11.98
C GLU A 150 7.16 23.78 -12.90
N PRO A 151 7.14 25.10 -13.05
CA PRO A 151 8.14 25.82 -13.83
C PRO A 151 9.45 25.96 -13.04
N MET A 152 10.58 25.67 -13.68
CA MET A 152 11.92 25.73 -13.09
C MET A 152 12.91 26.51 -13.97
N SER A 153 13.91 27.11 -13.35
CA SER A 153 15.01 27.77 -14.07
C SER A 153 15.99 26.74 -14.69
N SER A 154 16.90 27.21 -15.52
CA SER A 154 17.96 26.36 -16.10
C SER A 154 18.82 25.68 -15.04
N ASP A 155 19.24 26.45 -14.01
CA ASP A 155 20.06 25.91 -12.93
C ASP A 155 19.28 24.83 -12.10
N GLN A 156 18.00 25.08 -11.84
CA GLN A 156 17.14 24.10 -11.16
C GLN A 156 16.96 22.82 -11.98
N LEU A 157 16.78 22.97 -13.29
CA LEU A 157 16.68 21.82 -14.19
C LEU A 157 18.00 21.04 -14.24
N ALA A 158 19.14 21.73 -14.33
CA ALA A 158 20.43 21.07 -14.36
C ALA A 158 20.71 20.26 -13.09
N ASN A 159 20.50 20.88 -11.92
CA ASN A 159 20.64 20.19 -10.63
C ASN A 159 19.68 19.00 -10.51
N LEU A 160 18.42 19.17 -10.89
CA LEU A 160 17.44 18.08 -10.86
C LEU A 160 17.89 16.87 -11.70
N ILE A 161 18.38 17.11 -12.91
CA ILE A 161 18.85 16.05 -13.80
C ILE A 161 20.10 15.38 -13.24
N GLU A 162 21.06 16.16 -12.75
CA GLU A 162 22.31 15.65 -12.18
C GLU A 162 22.06 14.80 -10.93
N ASP A 163 21.21 15.27 -10.03
CA ASP A 163 20.90 14.59 -8.77
C ASP A 163 20.09 13.28 -9.00
N ASN A 164 19.29 13.24 -10.08
CA ASN A 164 18.39 12.13 -10.38
C ASN A 164 18.72 11.40 -11.69
N ILE A 165 20.00 11.46 -12.12
CA ILE A 165 20.44 10.83 -13.37
C ILE A 165 20.16 9.33 -13.43
N LYS A 166 20.14 8.66 -12.29
CA LYS A 166 19.84 7.23 -12.16
C LYS A 166 18.42 6.85 -12.60
N ASP A 167 17.48 7.80 -12.48
CA ASP A 167 16.07 7.60 -12.81
C ASP A 167 15.82 7.78 -14.31
N ILE A 168 16.68 8.51 -15.00
CA ILE A 168 16.54 8.85 -16.41
C ILE A 168 17.22 7.78 -17.25
N VAL A 169 16.49 7.24 -18.22
CA VAL A 169 16.99 6.16 -19.08
C VAL A 169 16.96 6.57 -20.55
N ASP A 170 17.90 6.03 -21.31
CA ASP A 170 17.89 6.21 -22.75
C ASP A 170 16.71 5.48 -23.39
N PRO A 171 16.02 6.09 -24.36
CA PRO A 171 14.98 5.44 -25.13
C PRO A 171 15.58 4.30 -25.94
N THR A 172 14.76 3.25 -26.16
CA THR A 172 15.16 2.14 -27.05
C THR A 172 15.28 2.62 -28.49
N PRO A 173 15.98 1.88 -29.35
CA PRO A 173 16.05 2.19 -30.79
C PRO A 173 14.66 2.31 -31.42
N ALA A 174 13.66 1.55 -30.97
CA ALA A 174 12.29 1.65 -31.43
C ALA A 174 11.64 3.01 -31.10
N LEU A 175 11.89 3.53 -29.89
CA LEU A 175 11.40 4.85 -29.47
C LEU A 175 12.09 6.01 -30.20
N LEU A 176 13.31 5.79 -30.68
CA LEU A 176 14.05 6.74 -31.50
C LEU A 176 13.63 6.68 -32.99
N GLY A 177 12.90 5.63 -33.39
CA GLY A 177 12.45 5.41 -34.76
C GLY A 177 13.46 4.69 -35.63
N ASP A 178 14.48 4.06 -35.04
CA ASP A 178 15.55 3.35 -35.78
C ASP A 178 15.13 1.93 -36.16
N VAL A 179 14.22 1.31 -35.38
CA VAL A 179 13.67 -0.03 -35.60
C VAL A 179 12.18 -0.07 -35.26
N GLU A 180 11.49 -1.12 -35.69
CA GLU A 180 10.09 -1.35 -35.30
C GLU A 180 9.96 -1.76 -33.84
N ALA A 181 8.86 -1.36 -33.19
CA ALA A 181 8.56 -1.72 -31.82
C ALA A 181 8.34 -3.24 -31.67
N GLN A 182 9.08 -3.86 -30.78
CA GLN A 182 9.02 -5.29 -30.51
C GLN A 182 8.12 -5.64 -29.33
N THR A 183 7.92 -4.68 -28.42
CA THR A 183 7.16 -4.85 -27.20
C THR A 183 5.90 -3.98 -27.17
N GLU A 184 4.91 -4.40 -26.40
CA GLU A 184 3.65 -3.65 -26.24
C GLU A 184 3.87 -2.28 -25.59
N TRP A 185 4.76 -2.18 -24.62
CA TRP A 185 5.05 -0.91 -23.97
C TRP A 185 5.74 0.08 -24.93
N GLU A 186 6.61 -0.37 -25.82
CA GLU A 186 7.21 0.48 -26.86
C GLU A 186 6.15 1.05 -27.80
N ARG A 187 5.21 0.19 -28.26
CA ARG A 187 4.11 0.63 -29.12
C ARG A 187 3.28 1.72 -28.44
N ARG A 188 2.91 1.52 -27.17
CA ARG A 188 2.17 2.52 -26.37
C ARG A 188 2.92 3.83 -26.27
N LEU A 189 4.22 3.80 -25.99
CA LEU A 189 5.02 5.02 -25.88
C LEU A 189 5.20 5.72 -27.23
N ILE A 190 5.31 5.01 -28.33
CA ILE A 190 5.33 5.57 -29.68
C ILE A 190 3.99 6.26 -30.01
N GLU A 191 2.85 5.65 -29.65
CA GLU A 191 1.53 6.27 -29.80
C GLU A 191 1.40 7.55 -28.97
N VAL A 192 1.91 7.55 -27.73
CA VAL A 192 1.95 8.74 -26.88
C VAL A 192 2.80 9.82 -27.52
N ALA A 193 3.99 9.49 -28.01
CA ALA A 193 4.85 10.43 -28.70
C ALA A 193 4.17 11.01 -29.95
N ALA A 194 3.51 10.19 -30.74
CA ALA A 194 2.76 10.63 -31.93
C ALA A 194 1.64 11.61 -31.59
N LYS A 195 0.88 11.38 -30.50
CA LYS A 195 -0.18 12.29 -30.03
C LYS A 195 0.34 13.67 -29.64
N PHE A 196 1.58 13.75 -29.17
CA PHE A 196 2.22 15.01 -28.81
C PHE A 196 3.08 15.62 -29.91
N GLU A 197 3.14 14.99 -31.09
CA GLU A 197 4.09 15.32 -32.15
C GLU A 197 5.54 15.37 -31.57
N GLY A 198 5.79 14.54 -30.56
CA GLY A 198 6.98 14.55 -29.74
C GLY A 198 8.04 13.56 -30.24
N LYS A 199 9.26 13.81 -29.83
CA LYS A 199 10.40 12.91 -30.05
C LYS A 199 11.09 12.65 -28.74
N PHE A 200 11.43 11.39 -28.51
CA PHE A 200 12.26 11.01 -27.36
C PHE A 200 13.68 11.48 -27.55
N GLY A 201 14.27 11.98 -26.48
CA GLY A 201 15.67 12.37 -26.39
C GLY A 201 16.46 11.43 -25.52
N THR A 202 17.77 11.39 -25.76
CA THR A 202 18.72 10.64 -24.94
C THR A 202 19.09 11.41 -23.68
N VAL A 203 19.59 10.69 -22.65
CA VAL A 203 20.14 11.28 -21.42
C VAL A 203 21.21 12.32 -21.73
N THR A 204 22.13 12.02 -22.68
CA THR A 204 23.16 12.95 -23.12
C THR A 204 22.60 14.24 -23.70
N GLN A 205 21.52 14.15 -24.50
CA GLN A 205 20.86 15.34 -25.04
C GLN A 205 20.23 16.19 -23.91
N LEU A 206 19.60 15.55 -22.94
CA LEU A 206 18.97 16.22 -21.81
C LEU A 206 20.01 16.97 -20.94
N ILE A 207 21.13 16.32 -20.62
CA ILE A 207 22.24 16.93 -19.88
C ILE A 207 22.81 18.13 -20.64
N ARG A 208 23.05 17.99 -21.95
CA ARG A 208 23.55 19.10 -22.77
C ARG A 208 22.58 20.28 -22.75
N MET A 209 21.28 19.99 -22.89
CA MET A 209 20.26 21.03 -22.86
C MET A 209 20.16 21.73 -21.51
N SER A 210 20.33 21.03 -20.40
CA SER A 210 20.28 21.64 -19.07
C SER A 210 21.46 22.61 -18.81
N ARG A 211 22.62 22.33 -19.38
CA ARG A 211 23.83 23.10 -19.18
C ARG A 211 24.04 24.22 -20.21
N GLU A 212 23.70 23.97 -21.48
CA GLU A 212 24.10 24.82 -22.61
C GLU A 212 22.91 25.51 -23.29
N PHE A 213 21.73 25.55 -22.64
CA PHE A 213 20.56 26.16 -23.26
C PHE A 213 20.67 27.70 -23.26
N THR A 214 21.50 28.22 -24.15
CA THR A 214 21.58 29.66 -24.48
C THR A 214 20.67 29.93 -25.68
N VAL A 215 19.61 30.72 -25.47
CA VAL A 215 18.81 31.21 -26.60
C VAL A 215 19.53 32.37 -27.26
N ASN A 216 20.21 32.09 -28.35
CA ASN A 216 20.64 33.15 -29.25
C ASN A 216 19.37 33.65 -29.98
N GLU A 217 18.93 34.87 -29.65
CA GLU A 217 17.85 35.54 -30.37
C GLU A 217 18.32 35.93 -31.78
N SER A 218 18.05 35.06 -32.76
CA SER A 218 17.87 35.54 -34.13
C SER A 218 16.37 35.81 -34.35
N SER A 219 16.11 36.97 -34.94
CA SER A 219 14.82 37.69 -34.91
C SER A 219 13.68 37.12 -35.78
N ASP A 220 13.46 35.82 -35.80
CA ASP A 220 12.34 35.21 -36.51
C ASP A 220 11.29 34.62 -35.58
N LEU A 221 10.74 35.47 -34.72
CA LEU A 221 9.64 35.15 -33.84
C LEU A 221 8.32 35.22 -34.62
N THR A 222 7.81 34.11 -35.11
CA THR A 222 6.45 34.08 -35.67
C THR A 222 5.47 33.72 -34.55
N ALA A 223 4.85 34.76 -33.97
CA ALA A 223 3.78 34.55 -33.00
C ALA A 223 2.50 34.11 -33.73
N LYS A 224 2.06 32.89 -33.52
CA LYS A 224 0.70 32.46 -33.86
C LYS A 224 -0.19 32.72 -32.63
N VAL A 225 -1.04 33.76 -32.74
CA VAL A 225 -2.10 33.98 -31.75
C VAL A 225 -3.27 33.12 -32.17
N ASN A 226 -3.67 32.20 -31.31
CA ASN A 226 -4.94 31.50 -31.47
C ASN A 226 -6.05 32.45 -31.04
N ARG A 227 -6.86 32.93 -31.98
CA ARG A 227 -7.88 33.95 -31.76
C ARG A 227 -9.07 33.46 -30.92
N ASP A 228 -9.24 32.14 -30.80
CA ASP A 228 -10.41 31.57 -30.09
C ASP A 228 -10.15 31.29 -28.62
N THR A 229 -8.90 31.16 -28.18
CA THR A 229 -8.56 30.84 -26.77
C THR A 229 -7.70 31.92 -26.09
N GLY A 230 -7.24 32.94 -26.81
CA GLY A 230 -6.33 33.95 -26.28
C GLY A 230 -4.92 33.43 -25.91
N GLU A 231 -4.64 32.16 -26.12
CA GLU A 231 -3.32 31.56 -25.88
C GLU A 231 -2.36 31.93 -26.99
N GLN A 232 -1.28 32.62 -26.61
CA GLN A 232 -0.16 32.84 -27.52
C GLN A 232 0.72 31.59 -27.52
N THR A 233 0.54 30.76 -28.56
CA THR A 233 1.47 29.66 -28.81
C THR A 233 2.63 30.21 -29.61
N PHE A 234 3.77 30.43 -28.97
CA PHE A 234 5.00 30.78 -29.67
C PHE A 234 5.56 29.51 -30.30
N GLN A 235 5.38 29.35 -31.61
CA GLN A 235 6.14 28.36 -32.38
C GLN A 235 7.53 28.98 -32.65
N PHE A 236 8.51 28.55 -31.89
CA PHE A 236 9.89 28.81 -32.23
C PHE A 236 10.25 27.97 -33.46
N LYS A 237 10.28 28.54 -34.62
CA LYS A 237 10.99 28.01 -35.76
C LYS A 237 12.47 28.34 -35.60
N ASN A 238 13.07 27.93 -34.50
CA ASN A 238 14.50 28.09 -34.31
C ASN A 238 15.16 26.75 -34.63
N GLU A 239 15.83 26.73 -35.74
CA GLU A 239 16.98 25.86 -35.94
C GLU A 239 18.02 26.27 -34.91
N HIS A 240 18.01 25.67 -33.71
CA HIS A 240 19.11 25.84 -32.78
C HIS A 240 20.33 25.18 -33.42
N LYS A 241 21.31 25.97 -33.73
CA LYS A 241 22.59 25.50 -34.28
C LYS A 241 23.54 25.33 -33.09
N ASP A 242 24.20 24.18 -33.06
CA ASP A 242 25.33 23.95 -32.18
C ASP A 242 26.52 24.89 -32.56
N GLU A 243 27.58 24.85 -31.79
CA GLU A 243 28.78 25.65 -32.08
C GLU A 243 29.37 25.37 -33.47
N GLN A 244 28.95 24.29 -34.12
CA GLN A 244 29.37 23.86 -35.46
C GLN A 244 28.35 24.19 -36.54
N GLY A 245 27.22 24.83 -36.18
CA GLY A 245 26.19 25.29 -37.10
C GLY A 245 25.16 24.22 -37.50
N ALA A 246 25.16 23.07 -36.89
CA ALA A 246 24.16 22.01 -37.13
C ALA A 246 22.87 22.21 -36.30
N PRO A 247 21.69 21.96 -36.85
CA PRO A 247 20.44 22.14 -36.11
C PRO A 247 20.32 21.16 -34.94
N ILE A 248 20.26 21.68 -33.73
CA ILE A 248 19.97 20.86 -32.52
C ILE A 248 18.50 20.55 -32.49
N LYS A 249 18.14 19.29 -32.67
CA LYS A 249 16.76 18.82 -32.46
C LYS A 249 16.48 18.71 -30.98
N ILE A 250 15.65 19.62 -30.45
CA ILE A 250 15.23 19.61 -29.04
C ILE A 250 14.23 18.48 -28.86
N PRO A 251 14.52 17.47 -28.00
CA PRO A 251 13.55 16.46 -27.68
C PRO A 251 12.42 17.05 -26.84
N THR A 252 11.21 16.56 -27.03
CA THR A 252 10.02 16.98 -26.29
C THR A 252 9.60 15.95 -25.24
N LEU A 253 10.19 14.77 -25.31
CA LEU A 253 9.96 13.67 -24.41
C LEU A 253 11.28 13.06 -23.97
N PHE A 254 11.35 12.61 -22.74
CA PHE A 254 12.38 11.69 -22.25
C PHE A 254 11.75 10.62 -21.37
N LEU A 255 12.50 9.61 -21.04
CA LEU A 255 12.01 8.44 -20.33
C LEU A 255 12.65 8.38 -18.95
N ILE A 256 11.82 8.17 -17.92
CA ILE A 256 12.30 7.82 -16.59
C ILE A 256 11.86 6.39 -16.24
N THR A 257 12.62 5.77 -15.34
CA THR A 257 12.28 4.44 -14.81
C THR A 257 12.41 4.51 -13.29
N ILE A 258 11.27 4.51 -12.61
CA ILE A 258 11.19 4.68 -11.17
C ILE A 258 10.18 3.70 -10.55
N PRO A 259 10.39 3.25 -9.31
CA PRO A 259 9.38 2.50 -8.57
C PRO A 259 8.28 3.43 -8.06
N VAL A 260 7.05 2.97 -8.03
CA VAL A 260 5.94 3.68 -7.38
C VAL A 260 6.01 3.51 -5.86
N PHE A 261 6.17 2.27 -5.41
CA PHE A 261 6.32 1.92 -4.00
C PHE A 261 7.76 1.51 -3.68
N GLU A 262 8.19 1.74 -2.44
CA GLU A 262 9.50 1.29 -1.97
C GLU A 262 9.63 -0.23 -2.15
N MET A 263 10.74 -0.68 -2.74
CA MET A 263 11.02 -2.09 -3.07
C MET A 263 10.03 -2.73 -4.07
N GLY A 264 9.14 -1.93 -4.69
CA GLY A 264 8.24 -2.41 -5.74
C GLY A 264 8.90 -2.50 -7.12
N ALA A 265 8.13 -2.94 -8.09
CA ALA A 265 8.52 -2.95 -9.50
C ALA A 265 8.80 -1.52 -10.02
N VAL A 266 9.68 -1.41 -10.99
CA VAL A 266 10.01 -0.13 -11.63
C VAL A 266 9.15 0.08 -12.88
N TYR A 267 8.63 1.30 -13.03
CA TYR A 267 7.74 1.68 -14.13
C TYR A 267 8.42 2.69 -15.05
N ARG A 268 8.24 2.49 -16.35
CA ARG A 268 8.73 3.40 -17.38
C ARG A 268 7.69 4.47 -17.65
N LEU A 269 8.06 5.72 -17.39
CA LEU A 269 7.17 6.87 -17.55
C LEU A 269 7.74 7.86 -18.56
N PRO A 270 6.99 8.24 -19.59
CA PRO A 270 7.37 9.34 -20.44
C PRO A 270 7.17 10.66 -19.71
N VAL A 271 8.17 11.51 -19.78
CA VAL A 271 8.16 12.86 -19.24
C VAL A 271 8.15 13.84 -20.38
N ARG A 272 7.14 14.69 -20.42
CA ARG A 272 7.05 15.75 -21.40
C ARG A 272 7.92 16.92 -20.98
N PHE A 273 8.81 17.32 -21.86
CA PHE A 273 9.69 18.47 -21.69
C PHE A 273 9.16 19.67 -22.48
N ARG A 274 8.99 20.77 -21.81
CA ARG A 274 8.56 22.04 -22.40
C ARG A 274 9.40 23.17 -21.86
N TYR A 275 9.53 24.22 -22.64
CA TYR A 275 10.16 25.46 -22.21
C TYR A 275 9.35 26.67 -22.71
N ARG A 276 9.45 27.75 -21.99
CA ARG A 276 8.85 29.05 -22.35
C ARG A 276 9.76 30.19 -21.95
N LYS A 277 9.73 31.29 -22.73
CA LYS A 277 10.37 32.54 -22.34
C LYS A 277 9.49 33.26 -21.32
N SER A 278 10.07 33.65 -20.19
CA SER A 278 9.40 34.47 -19.15
C SER A 278 10.27 35.69 -18.87
N GLY A 279 9.97 36.81 -19.57
CA GLY A 279 10.85 37.99 -19.57
C GLY A 279 12.22 37.64 -20.17
N PRO A 280 13.32 37.98 -19.47
CA PRO A 280 14.70 37.70 -19.94
C PRO A 280 15.12 36.23 -19.66
N LYS A 281 14.30 35.43 -18.94
CA LYS A 281 14.65 34.08 -18.52
C LYS A 281 13.86 33.03 -19.28
N ILE A 282 14.47 31.85 -19.44
CA ILE A 282 13.78 30.66 -19.93
C ILE A 282 13.36 29.84 -18.74
N MET A 283 12.10 29.42 -18.75
CA MET A 283 11.54 28.52 -17.76
C MET A 283 11.26 27.16 -18.41
N PHE A 284 11.61 26.10 -17.72
CA PHE A 284 11.39 24.72 -18.15
C PHE A 284 10.27 24.10 -17.33
N THR A 285 9.52 23.21 -17.95
CA THR A 285 8.47 22.45 -17.28
C THR A 285 8.57 20.99 -17.68
N LEU A 286 8.68 20.13 -16.68
CA LEU A 286 8.61 18.69 -16.83
C LEU A 286 7.21 18.23 -16.41
N THR A 287 6.59 17.38 -17.20
CA THR A 287 5.25 16.87 -16.87
C THR A 287 5.24 15.36 -17.08
N LEU A 288 4.98 14.61 -16.01
CA LEU A 288 4.75 13.17 -16.10
C LEU A 288 3.52 12.89 -16.96
N HIS A 289 3.62 11.90 -17.82
CA HIS A 289 2.48 11.45 -18.59
C HIS A 289 1.78 10.30 -17.87
N ASP A 290 0.50 10.53 -17.53
CA ASP A 290 -0.39 9.56 -16.91
C ASP A 290 0.19 8.83 -15.67
N PRO A 291 0.66 9.60 -14.66
CA PRO A 291 1.20 8.98 -13.44
C PRO A 291 0.15 8.17 -12.68
N GLN A 292 -1.14 8.57 -12.77
CA GLN A 292 -2.24 7.86 -12.15
C GLN A 292 -2.29 6.40 -12.58
N LYS A 293 -2.22 6.17 -13.89
CA LYS A 293 -2.25 4.81 -14.43
C LYS A 293 -1.10 3.95 -13.90
N ALA A 294 0.11 4.51 -13.81
CA ALA A 294 1.26 3.78 -13.27
C ALA A 294 1.09 3.44 -11.78
N PHE A 295 0.46 4.33 -11.02
CA PHE A 295 0.12 4.08 -9.62
C PHE A 295 -0.90 2.95 -9.50
N ASP A 296 -1.98 3.01 -10.27
CA ASP A 296 -3.05 2.01 -10.26
C ASP A 296 -2.50 0.64 -10.69
N ASP A 297 -1.72 0.58 -11.78
CA ASP A 297 -1.09 -0.65 -12.25
C ASP A 297 -0.16 -1.26 -11.16
N ALA A 298 0.64 -0.44 -10.48
CA ALA A 298 1.55 -0.90 -9.42
C ALA A 298 0.79 -1.41 -8.17
N PHE A 299 -0.29 -0.75 -7.81
CA PHE A 299 -1.13 -1.15 -6.69
C PHE A 299 -1.86 -2.46 -7.00
N ASP A 300 -2.46 -2.55 -8.18
CA ASP A 300 -3.19 -3.74 -8.62
C ASP A 300 -2.25 -4.96 -8.74
N GLU A 301 -1.04 -4.78 -9.28
CA GLU A 301 -0.03 -5.85 -9.40
C GLU A 301 0.33 -6.40 -8.01
N ALA A 302 0.63 -5.54 -7.05
CA ALA A 302 0.99 -5.94 -5.69
C ALA A 302 -0.19 -6.61 -4.94
N CYS A 303 -1.42 -6.11 -5.14
CA CYS A 303 -2.62 -6.70 -4.54
C CYS A 303 -2.95 -8.07 -5.14
N ASN A 304 -2.80 -8.22 -6.46
CA ASN A 304 -2.99 -9.49 -7.15
C ASN A 304 -1.95 -10.52 -6.73
N GLU A 305 -0.68 -10.12 -6.62
CA GLU A 305 0.39 -10.97 -6.08
C GLU A 305 0.04 -11.50 -4.68
N ALA A 306 -0.44 -10.62 -3.79
CA ALA A 306 -0.86 -11.04 -2.46
C ALA A 306 -2.05 -12.01 -2.51
N SER A 307 -3.03 -11.76 -3.37
CA SER A 307 -4.20 -12.64 -3.55
C SER A 307 -3.79 -14.03 -4.06
N GLU A 308 -2.93 -14.07 -5.07
CA GLU A 308 -2.42 -15.31 -5.66
C GLU A 308 -1.58 -16.12 -4.66
N GLN A 309 -0.63 -15.47 -3.97
CA GLN A 309 0.25 -16.15 -3.02
C GLN A 309 -0.45 -16.58 -1.73
N THR A 310 -1.56 -15.93 -1.37
CA THR A 310 -2.36 -16.32 -0.21
C THR A 310 -3.57 -17.17 -0.56
N GLU A 311 -3.94 -17.28 -1.83
CA GLU A 311 -5.16 -17.97 -2.30
C GLU A 311 -6.44 -17.40 -1.66
N LEU A 312 -6.43 -16.13 -1.27
CA LEU A 312 -7.56 -15.45 -0.65
C LEU A 312 -8.26 -14.51 -1.64
N SER A 313 -9.58 -14.41 -1.47
CA SER A 313 -10.37 -13.41 -2.20
C SER A 313 -9.96 -12.00 -1.79
N LEU A 314 -9.81 -11.13 -2.80
CA LEU A 314 -9.49 -9.72 -2.65
C LEU A 314 -10.75 -8.88 -2.87
N LEU A 315 -11.05 -8.00 -1.92
CA LEU A 315 -12.08 -6.97 -2.03
C LEU A 315 -11.43 -5.59 -2.11
N VAL A 316 -11.95 -4.76 -2.99
CA VAL A 316 -11.50 -3.36 -3.09
C VAL A 316 -12.33 -2.51 -2.14
N GLY A 317 -11.66 -1.88 -1.18
CA GLY A 317 -12.27 -1.07 -0.12
C GLY A 317 -11.57 -1.25 1.22
N THR A 318 -12.24 -0.80 2.28
CA THR A 318 -11.80 -0.95 3.66
C THR A 318 -12.72 -1.91 4.42
N PRO A 319 -12.18 -2.80 5.26
CA PRO A 319 -13.02 -3.66 6.07
C PRO A 319 -13.79 -2.88 7.14
N GLU A 320 -14.86 -3.46 7.64
CA GLU A 320 -15.61 -2.96 8.78
C GLU A 320 -14.70 -2.85 10.02
N SER A 321 -14.98 -1.85 10.86
CA SER A 321 -14.21 -1.55 12.09
C SER A 321 -14.57 -2.48 13.25
#